data_6d07bf9e915f78797618d478eb80dea0
#
_entry.id   6d07bf9e915f78797618d478eb80dea0
#
_cell.length_a   1.000
_cell.length_b   1.000
_cell.length_c   1.000
_cell.angle_alpha   90.00
_cell.angle_beta   90.00
_cell.angle_gamma   90.00
#
_symmetry.space_group_name_H-M   'P 1'
#
loop_
_entity.id
_entity.type
_entity.pdbx_description
1 polymer ?
#
loop_
_entity_poly.entity_id
_entity_poly.type
_entity_poly.pdbx_seq_one_letter_code
_entity_poly.pdbx_strand_id
1 'polypeptide(L)'
;MNILIDILLVLASVIVFLLIVALFTKKGYSIHREIIINAPLQKVFDYLKQLKNWDNFNERATADPSKKNKFRGTDGIVGFIYAWSGNKKVGEGEKEIKAIVEGKSIETEIRFIKPFTLTGYTNMSTESLSDNQTKVTLSNASTLKYPLNILLLMVEKGIGKDMSISLSCLKNILEK
;
A
#
# COMPACT_ATOMS: atom_id res chain seq x y z
N MET A 1 38.38 -10.30 30.06
CA MET A 1 37.25 -9.45 29.67
C MET A 1 36.02 -10.32 29.61
N ASN A 2 34.90 -9.91 30.12
CA ASN A 2 33.71 -10.78 30.20
C ASN A 2 33.04 -10.86 28.81
N ILE A 3 32.93 -12.04 28.23
CA ILE A 3 32.26 -12.28 26.92
C ILE A 3 30.91 -11.56 26.83
N LEU A 4 30.19 -11.46 27.93
CA LEU A 4 28.92 -10.74 28.00
C LEU A 4 29.09 -9.22 27.75
N ILE A 5 30.14 -8.61 28.29
CA ILE A 5 30.43 -7.18 28.08
C ILE A 5 30.81 -6.94 26.61
N ASP A 6 31.61 -7.82 26.01
CA ASP A 6 32.01 -7.70 24.61
C ASP A 6 30.78 -7.81 23.68
N ILE A 7 29.86 -8.73 23.93
CA ILE A 7 28.58 -8.87 23.20
C ILE A 7 27.74 -7.60 23.33
N LEU A 8 27.62 -7.04 24.54
CA LEU A 8 26.85 -5.81 24.78
C LEU A 8 27.45 -4.61 24.05
N LEU A 9 28.79 -4.49 24.03
CA LEU A 9 29.49 -3.42 23.31
C LEU A 9 29.28 -3.52 21.79
N VAL A 10 29.35 -4.74 21.23
CA VAL A 10 29.07 -4.96 19.82
C VAL A 10 27.62 -4.60 19.50
N LEU A 11 26.66 -5.04 20.30
CA LEU A 11 25.24 -4.71 20.08
C LEU A 11 25.01 -3.20 20.16
N ALA A 12 25.58 -2.52 21.14
CA ALA A 12 25.48 -1.08 21.28
C ALA A 12 26.08 -0.34 20.07
N SER A 13 27.25 -0.79 19.58
CA SER A 13 27.87 -0.19 18.38
C SER A 13 27.01 -0.36 17.13
N VAL A 14 26.37 -1.51 16.93
CA VAL A 14 25.45 -1.75 15.81
C VAL A 14 24.23 -0.83 15.92
N ILE A 15 23.64 -0.68 17.10
CA ILE A 15 22.51 0.22 17.31
C ILE A 15 22.89 1.66 16.98
N VAL A 16 24.02 2.14 17.50
CA VAL A 16 24.51 3.51 17.23
C VAL A 16 24.76 3.70 15.73
N PHE A 17 25.36 2.72 15.07
CA PHE A 17 25.58 2.78 13.62
C PHE A 17 24.26 2.89 12.86
N LEU A 18 23.24 2.06 13.20
CA LEU A 18 21.92 2.12 12.57
C LEU A 18 21.23 3.47 12.80
N LEU A 19 21.35 4.06 14.01
CA LEU A 19 20.81 5.38 14.30
C LEU A 19 21.51 6.46 13.47
N ILE A 20 22.83 6.39 13.30
CA ILE A 20 23.57 7.31 12.44
C ILE A 20 23.11 7.17 10.98
N VAL A 21 22.99 5.97 10.45
CA VAL A 21 22.48 5.73 9.09
C VAL A 21 21.06 6.30 8.93
N ALA A 22 20.20 6.13 9.93
CA ALA A 22 18.84 6.67 9.90
C ALA A 22 18.80 8.21 9.82
N LEU A 23 19.79 8.95 10.36
CA LEU A 23 19.88 10.41 10.23
C LEU A 23 20.02 10.87 8.77
N PHE A 24 20.71 10.09 7.94
CA PHE A 24 20.97 10.40 6.53
C PHE A 24 19.98 9.72 5.59
N THR A 25 19.10 8.85 6.10
CA THR A 25 18.08 8.17 5.30
C THR A 25 16.88 9.10 5.08
N LYS A 26 16.32 9.08 3.85
CA LYS A 26 15.08 9.79 3.52
C LYS A 26 13.96 9.41 4.49
N LYS A 27 13.03 10.36 4.75
CA LYS A 27 11.91 10.14 5.70
C LYS A 27 10.63 9.67 5.04
N GLY A 28 10.58 9.59 3.72
CA GLY A 28 9.40 9.18 2.99
C GLY A 28 9.73 8.55 1.65
N TYR A 29 8.73 7.90 1.07
CA TYR A 29 8.77 7.35 -0.28
C TYR A 29 7.52 7.74 -1.05
N SER A 30 7.65 7.76 -2.36
CA SER A 30 6.54 7.83 -3.31
C SER A 30 6.88 6.90 -4.46
N ILE A 31 6.06 5.87 -4.66
CA ILE A 31 6.23 4.84 -5.68
C ILE A 31 5.00 4.86 -6.57
N HIS A 32 5.20 4.73 -7.87
CA HIS A 32 4.11 4.53 -8.82
C HIS A 32 4.41 3.31 -9.70
N ARG A 33 3.34 2.66 -10.14
CA ARG A 33 3.32 1.58 -11.12
C ARG A 33 2.13 1.78 -12.02
N GLU A 34 2.27 1.41 -13.27
CA GLU A 34 1.21 1.54 -14.26
C GLU A 34 1.03 0.27 -15.07
N ILE A 35 -0.16 0.10 -15.62
CA ILE A 35 -0.51 -0.99 -16.51
C ILE A 35 -1.58 -0.51 -17.50
N ILE A 36 -1.56 -1.09 -18.69
CA ILE A 36 -2.62 -0.92 -19.68
C ILE A 36 -3.56 -2.11 -19.60
N ILE A 37 -4.86 -1.83 -19.46
CA ILE A 37 -5.94 -2.80 -19.39
C ILE A 37 -6.80 -2.65 -20.63
N ASN A 38 -7.05 -3.74 -21.35
CA ASN A 38 -7.92 -3.77 -22.54
C ASN A 38 -9.39 -3.83 -22.12
N ALA A 39 -9.87 -2.71 -21.59
CA ALA A 39 -11.25 -2.50 -21.19
C ALA A 39 -11.58 -1.00 -21.23
N PRO A 40 -12.87 -0.62 -21.46
CA PRO A 40 -13.32 0.76 -21.43
C PRO A 40 -13.06 1.42 -20.07
N LEU A 41 -12.72 2.70 -20.07
CA LEU A 41 -12.41 3.48 -18.87
C LEU A 41 -13.51 3.36 -17.81
N GLN A 42 -14.78 3.47 -18.19
CA GLN A 42 -15.89 3.40 -17.24
C GLN A 42 -15.92 2.05 -16.50
N LYS A 43 -15.77 0.92 -17.22
CA LYS A 43 -15.71 -0.44 -16.60
C LYS A 43 -14.57 -0.54 -15.58
N VAL A 44 -13.39 -0.01 -15.95
CA VAL A 44 -12.20 -0.05 -15.09
C VAL A 44 -12.40 0.84 -13.86
N PHE A 45 -12.86 2.08 -14.06
CA PHE A 45 -13.06 3.04 -12.98
C PHE A 45 -14.12 2.59 -11.98
N ASP A 46 -15.29 2.11 -12.46
CA ASP A 46 -16.37 1.62 -11.62
C ASP A 46 -15.94 0.43 -10.76
N TYR A 47 -15.09 -0.44 -11.30
CA TYR A 47 -14.51 -1.55 -10.54
C TYR A 47 -13.57 -1.05 -9.44
N LEU A 48 -12.68 -0.10 -9.76
CA LEU A 48 -11.70 0.45 -8.82
C LEU A 48 -12.33 1.31 -7.74
N LYS A 49 -13.44 1.99 -8.05
CA LYS A 49 -14.18 2.86 -7.12
C LYS A 49 -14.71 2.11 -5.91
N GLN A 50 -15.00 0.80 -6.06
CA GLN A 50 -15.46 -0.06 -4.98
C GLN A 50 -14.25 -0.63 -4.21
N LEU A 51 -13.98 -0.15 -2.99
CA LEU A 51 -12.83 -0.62 -2.20
C LEU A 51 -12.92 -2.10 -1.85
N LYS A 52 -14.11 -2.69 -1.77
CA LYS A 52 -14.29 -4.14 -1.55
C LYS A 52 -13.66 -4.97 -2.67
N ASN A 53 -13.63 -4.45 -3.91
CA ASN A 53 -13.01 -5.13 -5.03
C ASN A 53 -11.48 -5.21 -4.91
N TRP A 54 -10.87 -4.32 -4.11
CA TRP A 54 -9.42 -4.29 -3.96
C TRP A 54 -8.87 -5.55 -3.31
N ASP A 55 -9.68 -6.26 -2.51
CA ASP A 55 -9.32 -7.56 -1.96
C ASP A 55 -9.10 -8.64 -3.03
N ASN A 56 -9.72 -8.49 -4.20
CA ASN A 56 -9.62 -9.48 -5.27
C ASN A 56 -8.30 -9.41 -6.04
N PHE A 57 -7.61 -8.27 -5.99
CA PHE A 57 -6.37 -8.07 -6.75
C PHE A 57 -5.18 -7.58 -5.90
N ASN A 58 -5.40 -7.11 -4.67
CA ASN A 58 -4.32 -6.64 -3.82
C ASN A 58 -3.51 -7.82 -3.27
N GLU A 59 -2.25 -7.93 -3.65
CA GLU A 59 -1.35 -9.03 -3.27
C GLU A 59 -1.30 -9.26 -1.75
N ARG A 60 -1.22 -8.18 -0.97
CA ARG A 60 -1.20 -8.30 0.49
C ARG A 60 -2.53 -8.73 1.08
N ALA A 61 -3.63 -8.30 0.48
CA ALA A 61 -4.97 -8.65 0.95
C ALA A 61 -5.27 -10.13 0.76
N THR A 62 -4.74 -10.75 -0.29
CA THR A 62 -4.91 -12.18 -0.59
C THR A 62 -4.02 -13.09 0.26
N ALA A 63 -3.02 -12.54 0.97
CA ALA A 63 -2.08 -13.31 1.79
C ALA A 63 -2.70 -13.94 3.05
N ASP A 64 -3.92 -13.56 3.42
CA ASP A 64 -4.68 -14.16 4.54
C ASP A 64 -6.17 -14.30 4.18
N PRO A 65 -6.59 -15.44 3.68
CA PRO A 65 -8.00 -15.69 3.38
C PRO A 65 -8.93 -15.66 4.60
N SER A 66 -8.36 -15.79 5.81
CA SER A 66 -9.13 -15.80 7.08
C SER A 66 -9.26 -14.42 7.71
N LYS A 67 -8.69 -13.36 7.10
CA LYS A 67 -8.77 -11.99 7.63
C LYS A 67 -10.23 -11.56 7.80
N LYS A 68 -10.49 -10.82 8.87
CA LYS A 68 -11.82 -10.26 9.15
C LYS A 68 -11.90 -8.85 8.61
N ASN A 69 -12.93 -8.59 7.80
CA ASN A 69 -13.20 -7.29 7.23
C ASN A 69 -14.39 -6.63 7.92
N LYS A 70 -14.31 -5.31 8.13
CA LYS A 70 -15.41 -4.47 8.60
C LYS A 70 -15.56 -3.27 7.68
N PHE A 71 -16.78 -2.88 7.39
CA PHE A 71 -17.10 -1.79 6.50
C PHE A 71 -17.93 -0.74 7.21
N ARG A 72 -17.67 0.54 6.93
CA ARG A 72 -18.44 1.68 7.42
C ARG A 72 -18.73 2.62 6.25
N GLY A 73 -19.99 3.05 6.12
CA GLY A 73 -20.44 3.89 5.02
C GLY A 73 -20.86 3.11 3.78
N THR A 74 -21.02 3.83 2.67
CA THR A 74 -21.39 3.27 1.36
C THR A 74 -20.15 3.15 0.49
N ASP A 75 -19.88 1.96 -0.03
CA ASP A 75 -18.70 1.73 -0.88
C ASP A 75 -18.77 2.56 -2.17
N GLY A 76 -17.63 3.05 -2.61
CA GLY A 76 -17.53 3.92 -3.78
C GLY A 76 -17.90 5.38 -3.51
N ILE A 77 -18.05 5.79 -2.25
CA ILE A 77 -18.34 7.18 -1.85
C ILE A 77 -17.25 7.67 -0.88
N VAL A 78 -16.90 8.95 -0.96
CA VAL A 78 -15.98 9.60 -0.02
C VAL A 78 -16.42 9.37 1.42
N GLY A 79 -15.48 9.00 2.30
CA GLY A 79 -15.73 8.64 3.69
C GLY A 79 -16.05 7.16 3.91
N PHE A 80 -16.15 6.32 2.85
CA PHE A 80 -16.22 4.88 3.03
C PHE A 80 -14.94 4.35 3.66
N ILE A 81 -15.08 3.52 4.70
CA ILE A 81 -13.97 2.91 5.41
C ILE A 81 -14.06 1.39 5.31
N TYR A 82 -12.97 0.81 4.82
CA TYR A 82 -12.68 -0.61 4.81
C TYR A 82 -11.63 -0.90 5.89
N ALA A 83 -11.99 -1.61 6.95
CA ALA A 83 -11.07 -2.04 8.00
C ALA A 83 -10.83 -3.54 7.93
N TRP A 84 -9.60 -3.96 8.23
CA TRP A 84 -9.21 -5.36 8.25
C TRP A 84 -8.42 -5.73 9.51
N SER A 85 -8.52 -6.99 9.90
CA SER A 85 -7.71 -7.61 10.95
C SER A 85 -7.36 -9.03 10.51
N GLY A 86 -6.07 -9.27 10.29
CA GLY A 86 -5.53 -10.53 9.77
C GLY A 86 -4.36 -11.05 10.59
N ASN A 87 -3.64 -12.02 10.03
CA ASN A 87 -2.45 -12.61 10.63
C ASN A 87 -1.26 -11.64 10.64
N LYS A 88 -0.09 -12.08 11.14
CA LYS A 88 1.13 -11.25 11.24
C LYS A 88 1.63 -10.69 9.88
N LYS A 89 1.27 -11.30 8.74
CA LYS A 89 1.67 -10.83 7.40
C LYS A 89 0.79 -9.68 6.91
N VAL A 90 -0.52 -9.77 7.18
CA VAL A 90 -1.53 -8.80 6.74
C VAL A 90 -1.69 -7.67 7.75
N GLY A 91 -1.54 -7.97 9.04
CA GLY A 91 -1.67 -7.01 10.12
C GLY A 91 -3.11 -6.54 10.35
N GLU A 92 -3.23 -5.33 10.90
CA GLU A 92 -4.51 -4.69 11.20
C GLU A 92 -4.46 -3.23 10.75
N GLY A 93 -5.54 -2.75 10.17
CA GLY A 93 -5.62 -1.37 9.72
C GLY A 93 -6.96 -1.02 9.10
N GLU A 94 -7.04 0.20 8.56
CA GLU A 94 -8.20 0.66 7.82
C GLU A 94 -7.78 1.53 6.63
N LYS A 95 -8.61 1.53 5.60
CA LYS A 95 -8.46 2.35 4.39
C LYS A 95 -9.73 3.17 4.21
N GLU A 96 -9.58 4.46 3.98
CA GLU A 96 -10.68 5.40 3.79
C GLU A 96 -10.58 6.07 2.44
N ILE A 97 -11.69 6.20 1.72
CA ILE A 97 -11.77 7.01 0.50
C ILE A 97 -11.77 8.49 0.92
N LYS A 98 -10.76 9.24 0.49
CA LYS A 98 -10.62 10.68 0.82
C LYS A 98 -11.12 11.60 -0.29
N ALA A 99 -10.93 11.19 -1.55
CA ALA A 99 -11.41 11.93 -2.70
C ALA A 99 -11.70 11.00 -3.87
N ILE A 100 -12.67 11.38 -4.70
CA ILE A 100 -12.98 10.74 -5.98
C ILE A 100 -13.15 11.83 -7.01
N VAL A 101 -12.44 11.68 -8.13
CA VAL A 101 -12.70 12.45 -9.34
C VAL A 101 -13.18 11.45 -10.39
N GLU A 102 -14.47 11.50 -10.72
CA GLU A 102 -15.12 10.51 -11.60
C GLU A 102 -14.36 10.32 -12.91
N GLY A 103 -14.13 9.05 -13.26
CA GLY A 103 -13.38 8.66 -14.44
C GLY A 103 -11.89 9.01 -14.42
N LYS A 104 -11.35 9.56 -13.30
CA LYS A 104 -9.96 10.03 -13.25
C LYS A 104 -9.16 9.47 -12.10
N SER A 105 -9.64 9.58 -10.85
CA SER A 105 -8.83 9.16 -9.69
C SER A 105 -9.65 8.84 -8.46
N ILE A 106 -9.09 7.96 -7.64
CA ILE A 106 -9.58 7.57 -6.32
C ILE A 106 -8.43 7.69 -5.35
N GLU A 107 -8.53 8.61 -4.39
CA GLU A 107 -7.53 8.83 -3.36
C GLU A 107 -7.96 8.18 -2.06
N THR A 108 -7.07 7.43 -1.46
CA THR A 108 -7.33 6.74 -0.19
C THR A 108 -6.21 6.99 0.81
N GLU A 109 -6.60 7.07 2.08
CA GLU A 109 -5.70 7.07 3.22
C GLU A 109 -5.74 5.69 3.87
N ILE A 110 -4.57 5.11 4.14
CA ILE A 110 -4.40 3.83 4.80
C ILE A 110 -3.79 4.09 6.17
N ARG A 111 -4.46 3.64 7.24
CA ARG A 111 -3.98 3.70 8.61
C ARG A 111 -3.69 2.28 9.09
N PHE A 112 -2.41 1.92 9.17
CA PHE A 112 -1.99 0.69 9.80
C PHE A 112 -2.01 0.84 11.32
N ILE A 113 -2.48 -0.21 12.02
CA ILE A 113 -2.58 -0.28 13.48
C ILE A 113 -1.58 -1.29 14.02
N LYS A 114 -1.46 -2.45 13.38
CA LYS A 114 -0.51 -3.52 13.71
C LYS A 114 0.27 -3.97 12.48
N PRO A 115 1.56 -4.33 12.63
CA PRO A 115 2.35 -4.44 13.86
C PRO A 115 2.82 -3.09 14.42
N PHE A 116 2.77 -2.00 13.66
CA PHE A 116 3.12 -0.63 14.09
C PHE A 116 2.24 0.38 13.37
N THR A 117 2.01 1.50 14.04
CA THR A 117 1.18 2.58 13.50
C THR A 117 1.90 3.32 12.39
N LEU A 118 1.26 3.38 11.21
CA LEU A 118 1.76 4.06 10.03
C LEU A 118 0.59 4.57 9.20
N THR A 119 0.70 5.78 8.66
CA THR A 119 -0.24 6.31 7.67
C THR A 119 0.40 6.32 6.30
N GLY A 120 -0.31 5.79 5.32
CA GLY A 120 0.06 5.81 3.91
C GLY A 120 -1.06 6.40 3.08
N TYR A 121 -0.73 6.83 1.88
CA TYR A 121 -1.66 7.39 0.90
C TYR A 121 -1.56 6.58 -0.38
N THR A 122 -2.70 6.25 -0.96
CA THR A 122 -2.75 5.57 -2.25
C THR A 122 -3.64 6.36 -3.19
N ASN A 123 -3.15 6.56 -4.41
CA ASN A 123 -3.94 7.12 -5.50
C ASN A 123 -4.00 6.10 -6.64
N MET A 124 -5.21 5.79 -7.07
CA MET A 124 -5.48 4.97 -8.25
C MET A 124 -6.05 5.90 -9.32
N SER A 125 -5.30 6.16 -10.38
CA SER A 125 -5.76 7.01 -11.48
C SER A 125 -5.95 6.22 -12.77
N THR A 126 -6.90 6.68 -13.59
CA THR A 126 -7.29 6.09 -14.88
C THR A 126 -7.20 7.12 -15.99
N GLU A 127 -6.72 6.70 -17.15
CA GLU A 127 -6.61 7.51 -18.37
C GLU A 127 -7.05 6.65 -19.56
N SER A 128 -8.00 7.15 -20.36
CA SER A 128 -8.42 6.48 -21.59
C SER A 128 -7.33 6.64 -22.65
N LEU A 129 -6.87 5.53 -23.21
CA LEU A 129 -5.96 5.51 -24.37
C LEU A 129 -6.72 5.30 -25.68
N SER A 130 -7.85 4.59 -25.63
CA SER A 130 -8.80 4.38 -26.70
C SER A 130 -10.14 3.95 -26.12
N ASP A 131 -11.15 3.72 -26.95
CA ASP A 131 -12.48 3.27 -26.50
C ASP A 131 -12.43 1.99 -25.65
N ASN A 132 -11.42 1.15 -25.87
CA ASN A 132 -11.30 -0.17 -25.24
C ASN A 132 -9.94 -0.39 -24.56
N GLN A 133 -9.22 0.69 -24.26
CA GLN A 133 -7.95 0.63 -23.53
C GLN A 133 -7.86 1.74 -22.48
N THR A 134 -7.53 1.34 -21.26
CA THR A 134 -7.37 2.23 -20.12
C THR A 134 -6.00 2.02 -19.49
N LYS A 135 -5.25 3.10 -19.30
CA LYS A 135 -4.06 3.11 -18.46
C LYS A 135 -4.48 3.32 -17.03
N VAL A 136 -4.03 2.45 -16.15
CA VAL A 136 -4.21 2.54 -14.70
C VAL A 136 -2.86 2.80 -14.06
N THR A 137 -2.78 3.86 -13.26
CA THR A 137 -1.59 4.18 -12.46
C THR A 137 -1.92 4.06 -10.98
N LEU A 138 -1.19 3.19 -10.30
CA LEU A 138 -1.24 3.04 -8.85
C LEU A 138 -0.06 3.78 -8.24
N SER A 139 -0.35 4.75 -7.38
CA SER A 139 0.66 5.48 -6.60
C SER A 139 0.51 5.16 -5.12
N ASN A 140 1.62 5.00 -4.42
CA ASN A 140 1.64 4.79 -2.97
C ASN A 140 2.73 5.65 -2.35
N ALA A 141 2.38 6.38 -1.30
CA ALA A 141 3.30 7.24 -0.58
C ALA A 141 3.11 7.11 0.93
N SER A 142 4.20 7.22 1.67
CA SER A 142 4.16 7.27 3.14
C SER A 142 5.42 7.93 3.69
N THR A 143 5.37 8.29 4.98
CA THR A 143 6.51 8.82 5.72
C THR A 143 6.75 8.00 6.97
N LEU A 144 8.02 7.74 7.27
CA LEU A 144 8.46 7.10 8.50
C LEU A 144 9.33 8.09 9.29
N LYS A 145 8.96 8.29 10.56
CA LYS A 145 9.76 9.15 11.46
C LYS A 145 11.05 8.43 11.86
N TYR A 146 12.08 9.24 12.13
CA TYR A 146 13.30 8.75 12.77
C TYR A 146 13.00 8.02 14.09
N PRO A 147 13.67 6.90 14.39
CA PRO A 147 14.70 6.23 13.59
C PRO A 147 14.13 5.16 12.61
N LEU A 148 12.82 4.98 12.53
CA LEU A 148 12.19 3.94 11.73
C LEU A 148 12.31 4.16 10.21
N ASN A 149 12.69 5.38 9.79
CA ASN A 149 12.91 5.70 8.38
C ASN A 149 13.99 4.83 7.73
N ILE A 150 14.91 4.23 8.48
CA ILE A 150 15.89 3.26 7.97
C ILE A 150 15.21 2.06 7.28
N LEU A 151 14.01 1.69 7.70
CA LEU A 151 13.24 0.59 7.11
C LEU A 151 12.86 0.86 5.65
N LEU A 152 12.81 2.15 5.22
CA LEU A 152 12.50 2.52 3.84
C LEU A 152 13.49 1.93 2.84
N LEU A 153 14.75 1.69 3.23
CA LEU A 153 15.77 1.07 2.39
C LEU A 153 15.35 -0.34 1.90
N MET A 154 14.56 -1.04 2.70
CA MET A 154 14.10 -2.41 2.39
C MET A 154 12.65 -2.44 1.88
N VAL A 155 11.78 -1.65 2.50
CA VAL A 155 10.32 -1.71 2.31
C VAL A 155 9.91 -1.21 0.92
N GLU A 156 10.60 -0.21 0.36
CA GLU A 156 10.25 0.41 -0.91
C GLU A 156 10.28 -0.58 -2.10
N LYS A 157 11.30 -1.44 -2.16
CA LYS A 157 11.38 -2.48 -3.20
C LYS A 157 10.24 -3.50 -3.10
N GLY A 158 9.92 -3.91 -1.87
CA GLY A 158 8.82 -4.85 -1.61
C GLY A 158 7.48 -4.27 -2.04
N ILE A 159 7.17 -3.04 -1.64
CA ILE A 159 5.93 -2.34 -2.02
C ILE A 159 5.82 -2.23 -3.54
N GLY A 160 6.89 -1.82 -4.23
CA GLY A 160 6.87 -1.71 -5.69
C GLY A 160 6.59 -3.03 -6.40
N LYS A 161 7.09 -4.15 -5.88
CA LYS A 161 6.80 -5.51 -6.39
C LYS A 161 5.33 -5.87 -6.16
N ASP A 162 4.82 -5.70 -4.93
CA ASP A 162 3.43 -6.00 -4.58
C ASP A 162 2.44 -5.19 -5.45
N MET A 163 2.75 -3.92 -5.72
CA MET A 163 1.96 -3.05 -6.60
C MET A 163 1.91 -3.60 -8.03
N SER A 164 3.05 -4.06 -8.57
CA SER A 164 3.10 -4.63 -9.93
C SER A 164 2.29 -5.92 -10.03
N ILE A 165 2.37 -6.80 -9.03
CA ILE A 165 1.57 -8.03 -8.96
C ILE A 165 0.08 -7.68 -8.87
N SER A 166 -0.28 -6.75 -8.00
CA SER A 166 -1.66 -6.29 -7.83
C SER A 166 -2.25 -5.75 -9.14
N LEU A 167 -1.51 -4.92 -9.87
CA LEU A 167 -1.96 -4.42 -11.16
C LEU A 167 -2.10 -5.53 -12.21
N SER A 168 -1.22 -6.52 -12.21
CA SER A 168 -1.33 -7.67 -13.10
C SER A 168 -2.58 -8.52 -12.78
N CYS A 169 -2.87 -8.72 -11.50
CA CYS A 169 -4.11 -9.39 -11.07
C CYS A 169 -5.36 -8.60 -11.49
N LEU A 170 -5.34 -7.27 -11.31
CA LEU A 170 -6.42 -6.38 -11.74
C LEU A 170 -6.67 -6.51 -13.25
N LYS A 171 -5.62 -6.48 -14.06
CA LYS A 171 -5.69 -6.68 -15.51
C LYS A 171 -6.38 -7.99 -15.85
N ASN A 172 -5.94 -9.09 -15.25
CA ASN A 172 -6.52 -10.42 -15.49
C ASN A 172 -8.01 -10.51 -15.11
N ILE A 173 -8.48 -9.71 -14.15
CA ILE A 173 -9.88 -9.66 -13.76
C ILE A 173 -10.71 -8.88 -14.78
N LEU A 174 -10.21 -7.76 -15.26
CA LEU A 174 -10.99 -6.83 -16.09
C LEU A 174 -10.96 -7.15 -17.58
N GLU A 175 -10.01 -7.96 -18.04
CA GLU A 175 -9.91 -8.43 -19.43
C GLU A 175 -10.63 -9.77 -19.68
N LYS A 176 -11.31 -10.31 -18.68
CA LYS A 176 -12.25 -11.43 -18.82
C LYS A 176 -13.62 -10.88 -19.22
#